data_d3c29d42bca024de6951eab4898240eb
#
_entry.id   d3c29d42bca024de6951eab4898240eb
#
_cell.length_a   1.000
_cell.length_b   1.000
_cell.length_c   1.000
_cell.angle_alpha   90.00
_cell.angle_beta   90.00
_cell.angle_gamma   90.00
#
_symmetry.space_group_name_H-M   'P 1'
#
loop_
_entity.id
_entity.type
_entity.pdbx_description
1 polymer ?
#
loop_
_entity_poly.entity_id
_entity_poly.type
_entity_poly.pdbx_seq_one_letter_code
_entity_poly.pdbx_strand_id
1 'polypeptide(L)'
;VIWSFVPFLYFFKTRTKGWSRKLSFLFIYFFTLIYFSYFYYEADLYDLVRVFFCSMLVYIPYEIGYMINDCFGSKYETNKTERLGLTERKFIERNIRVIFLFRFFTSILISFFVLEMPWVILVFFIIYLLHIIYNSVPIRFRLLLHFLMVTSRYYIPLLLVFGFSSEVMLYMILIFPLHNSIERVREDKFQFSSVIRNFSLFNATTGRVYYYLVLILIFSVLYFLGFETSFTYFSLLTLFLFFRAFALTYSKRGYDD
;
A
#
# COMPACT_ATOMS: atom_id res chain seq x y z
N VAL A 1 -10.74 21.86 -3.50
CA VAL A 1 -10.99 20.40 -3.44
C VAL A 1 -10.50 19.67 -4.71
N ILE A 2 -9.70 20.35 -5.54
CA ILE A 2 -9.09 19.81 -6.78
C ILE A 2 -8.30 18.50 -6.52
N TRP A 3 -7.68 18.38 -5.36
CA TRP A 3 -6.92 17.19 -4.96
C TRP A 3 -7.72 15.88 -4.99
N SER A 4 -9.07 15.91 -4.95
CA SER A 4 -9.88 14.69 -5.08
C SER A 4 -9.89 14.12 -6.51
N PHE A 5 -9.53 14.91 -7.51
CA PHE A 5 -9.42 14.47 -8.90
C PHE A 5 -8.05 13.88 -9.23
N VAL A 6 -6.99 14.39 -8.61
CA VAL A 6 -5.62 14.00 -8.93
C VAL A 6 -5.22 12.73 -8.17
N PRO A 7 -4.70 11.68 -8.86
CA PRO A 7 -4.19 10.48 -8.22
C PRO A 7 -3.11 10.79 -7.18
N PHE A 8 -3.05 10.01 -6.10
CA PHE A 8 -2.21 10.13 -4.92
C PHE A 8 -2.53 11.33 -4.00
N LEU A 9 -3.10 12.44 -4.49
CA LEU A 9 -3.31 13.62 -3.66
C LEU A 9 -4.38 13.42 -2.59
N TYR A 10 -5.43 12.62 -2.88
CA TYR A 10 -6.41 12.26 -1.86
C TYR A 10 -5.76 11.44 -0.73
N PHE A 11 -4.96 10.45 -1.08
CA PHE A 11 -4.22 9.64 -0.13
C PHE A 11 -3.27 10.50 0.73
N PHE A 12 -2.46 11.34 0.08
CA PHE A 12 -1.54 12.23 0.79
C PHE A 12 -2.24 13.17 1.76
N LYS A 13 -3.43 13.63 1.43
CA LYS A 13 -4.18 14.53 2.30
C LYS A 13 -4.84 13.80 3.47
N THR A 14 -5.41 12.62 3.22
CA THR A 14 -6.29 11.96 4.19
C THR A 14 -5.61 10.84 4.99
N ARG A 15 -4.60 10.18 4.42
CA ARG A 15 -3.96 9.00 5.03
C ARG A 15 -2.56 9.30 5.55
N THR A 16 -1.86 10.28 4.98
CA THR A 16 -0.48 10.62 5.35
C THR A 16 -0.40 12.06 5.86
N LYS A 17 -1.06 12.32 7.00
CA LYS A 17 -0.92 13.62 7.69
C LYS A 17 0.50 13.77 8.23
N GLY A 18 1.14 14.91 7.93
CA GLY A 18 2.52 15.20 8.32
C GLY A 18 3.58 14.71 7.32
N TRP A 19 4.74 15.36 7.33
CA TRP A 19 5.84 15.09 6.38
C TRP A 19 6.49 13.72 6.61
N SER A 20 6.65 13.29 7.87
CA SER A 20 7.26 12.00 8.21
C SER A 20 6.47 10.82 7.62
N ARG A 21 5.13 10.88 7.66
CA ARG A 21 4.28 9.84 7.08
C ARG A 21 4.30 9.85 5.55
N LYS A 22 4.39 11.03 4.93
CA LYS A 22 4.56 11.15 3.47
C LYS A 22 5.89 10.58 3.01
N LEU A 23 6.99 10.95 3.67
CA LEU A 23 8.32 10.39 3.39
C LEU A 23 8.36 8.88 3.63
N SER A 24 7.76 8.39 4.72
CA SER A 24 7.65 6.96 4.97
C SER A 24 6.89 6.22 3.87
N PHE A 25 5.82 6.80 3.34
CA PHE A 25 5.09 6.21 2.22
C PHE A 25 5.93 6.21 0.93
N LEU A 26 6.56 7.32 0.58
CA LEU A 26 7.42 7.41 -0.59
C LEU A 26 8.57 6.40 -0.51
N PHE A 27 9.20 6.28 0.66
CA PHE A 27 10.30 5.36 0.86
C PHE A 27 9.84 3.89 0.85
N ILE A 28 8.77 3.54 1.56
CA ILE A 28 8.34 2.14 1.67
C ILE A 28 7.62 1.67 0.39
N TYR A 29 6.95 2.55 -0.32
CA TYR A 29 6.18 2.18 -1.51
C TYR A 29 6.95 2.43 -2.81
N PHE A 30 7.19 3.70 -3.16
CA PHE A 30 7.81 4.01 -4.46
C PHE A 30 9.26 3.57 -4.55
N PHE A 31 10.04 3.80 -3.49
CA PHE A 31 11.43 3.34 -3.48
C PHE A 31 11.52 1.81 -3.62
N THR A 32 10.63 1.05 -2.98
CA THR A 32 10.57 -0.41 -3.14
C THR A 32 10.35 -0.80 -4.60
N LEU A 33 9.37 -0.20 -5.27
CA LEU A 33 9.06 -0.51 -6.67
C LEU A 33 10.24 -0.17 -7.59
N ILE A 34 10.83 1.03 -7.43
CA ILE A 34 11.99 1.47 -8.19
C ILE A 34 13.18 0.54 -7.94
N TYR A 35 13.44 0.20 -6.67
CA TYR A 35 14.55 -0.65 -6.27
C TYR A 35 14.47 -2.04 -6.91
N PHE A 36 13.30 -2.69 -6.82
CA PHE A 36 13.10 -3.99 -7.48
C PHE A 36 13.16 -3.91 -9.00
N SER A 37 12.58 -2.88 -9.58
CA SER A 37 12.68 -2.68 -11.04
C SER A 37 14.12 -2.56 -11.48
N TYR A 38 14.93 -1.77 -10.79
CA TYR A 38 16.31 -1.51 -11.19
C TYR A 38 17.27 -2.67 -10.86
N PHE A 39 17.24 -3.18 -9.62
CA PHE A 39 18.23 -4.15 -9.16
C PHE A 39 17.85 -5.63 -9.41
N TYR A 40 16.57 -5.93 -9.56
CA TYR A 40 16.12 -7.30 -9.80
C TYR A 40 15.79 -7.55 -11.28
N TYR A 41 15.16 -6.57 -11.94
CA TYR A 41 14.75 -6.68 -13.33
C TYR A 41 15.68 -5.95 -14.31
N GLU A 42 16.71 -5.27 -13.82
CA GLU A 42 17.66 -4.47 -14.63
C GLU A 42 16.92 -3.44 -15.53
N ALA A 43 15.85 -2.89 -14.99
CA ALA A 43 14.93 -2.00 -15.71
C ALA A 43 15.61 -0.72 -16.17
N ASP A 44 15.32 -0.31 -17.39
CA ASP A 44 15.72 0.99 -17.91
C ASP A 44 14.76 2.12 -17.47
N LEU A 45 15.03 3.34 -17.91
CA LEU A 45 14.20 4.50 -17.56
C LEU A 45 12.76 4.36 -18.08
N TYR A 46 12.58 3.74 -19.25
CA TYR A 46 11.26 3.53 -19.84
C TYR A 46 10.42 2.59 -18.97
N ASP A 47 11.00 1.48 -18.51
CA ASP A 47 10.34 0.54 -17.61
C ASP A 47 9.99 1.18 -16.26
N LEU A 48 10.90 2.00 -15.70
CA LEU A 48 10.64 2.74 -14.45
C LEU A 48 9.43 3.69 -14.61
N VAL A 49 9.33 4.38 -15.74
CA VAL A 49 8.18 5.23 -16.06
C VAL A 49 6.90 4.39 -16.17
N ARG A 50 6.95 3.22 -16.82
CA ARG A 50 5.80 2.29 -16.90
C ARG A 50 5.37 1.79 -15.53
N VAL A 51 6.31 1.40 -14.65
CA VAL A 51 6.01 1.00 -13.26
C VAL A 51 5.33 2.13 -12.50
N PHE A 52 5.79 3.38 -12.67
CA PHE A 52 5.14 4.55 -12.05
C PHE A 52 3.68 4.71 -12.53
N PHE A 53 3.41 4.63 -13.83
CA PHE A 53 2.06 4.75 -14.37
C PHE A 53 1.17 3.55 -14.01
N CYS A 54 1.73 2.34 -13.94
CA CYS A 54 1.03 1.17 -13.40
C CYS A 54 0.66 1.38 -11.92
N SER A 55 1.55 1.99 -11.13
CA SER A 55 1.25 2.37 -9.75
C SER A 55 0.11 3.37 -9.65
N MET A 56 0.08 4.38 -10.53
CA MET A 56 -1.05 5.33 -10.60
C MET A 56 -2.35 4.62 -10.92
N LEU A 57 -2.34 3.72 -11.90
CA LEU A 57 -3.51 2.96 -12.33
C LEU A 57 -4.08 2.10 -11.20
N VAL A 58 -3.23 1.51 -10.37
CA VAL A 58 -3.64 0.76 -9.16
C VAL A 58 -4.20 1.72 -8.10
N TYR A 59 -3.59 2.89 -7.89
CA TYR A 59 -4.01 3.85 -6.86
C TYR A 59 -5.32 4.58 -7.17
N ILE A 60 -5.66 4.78 -8.43
CA ILE A 60 -6.88 5.49 -8.82
C ILE A 60 -8.14 4.83 -8.20
N PRO A 61 -8.42 3.53 -8.43
CA PRO A 61 -9.57 2.86 -7.81
C PRO A 61 -9.44 2.73 -6.29
N TYR A 62 -8.22 2.64 -5.76
CA TYR A 62 -7.96 2.66 -4.32
C TYR A 62 -8.47 3.93 -3.66
N GLU A 63 -8.15 5.07 -4.22
CA GLU A 63 -8.57 6.35 -3.66
C GLU A 63 -10.08 6.57 -3.81
N ILE A 64 -10.70 6.05 -4.88
CA ILE A 64 -12.16 6.04 -5.01
C ILE A 64 -12.79 5.24 -3.86
N GLY A 65 -12.24 4.05 -3.56
CA GLY A 65 -12.68 3.24 -2.43
C GLY A 65 -12.53 3.96 -1.08
N TYR A 66 -11.43 4.70 -0.90
CA TYR A 66 -11.24 5.53 0.28
C TYR A 66 -12.25 6.68 0.37
N MET A 67 -12.54 7.38 -0.73
CA MET A 67 -13.55 8.44 -0.77
C MET A 67 -14.93 7.91 -0.39
N ILE A 68 -15.31 6.76 -0.95
CA ILE A 68 -16.59 6.10 -0.62
C ILE A 68 -16.63 5.76 0.88
N ASN A 69 -15.56 5.18 1.43
CA ASN A 69 -15.52 4.83 2.85
C ASN A 69 -15.55 6.07 3.77
N ASP A 70 -14.83 7.14 3.42
CA ASP A 70 -14.76 8.34 4.24
C ASP A 70 -16.04 9.18 4.17
N CYS A 71 -16.77 9.16 3.04
CA CYS A 71 -18.01 9.92 2.85
C CYS A 71 -19.24 9.14 3.32
N PHE A 72 -19.38 7.90 2.89
CA PHE A 72 -20.59 7.10 3.15
C PHE A 72 -20.38 6.13 4.33
N GLY A 73 -19.14 5.87 4.68
CA GLY A 73 -18.73 5.01 5.79
C GLY A 73 -19.07 3.54 5.57
N SER A 74 -18.55 2.71 6.46
CA SER A 74 -18.92 1.30 6.50
C SER A 74 -20.13 1.08 7.40
N LYS A 75 -21.05 0.23 6.98
CA LYS A 75 -22.20 -0.19 7.78
C LYS A 75 -21.80 -0.84 9.13
N TYR A 76 -20.57 -1.33 9.22
CA TYR A 76 -20.06 -2.11 10.35
C TYR A 76 -19.09 -1.35 11.24
N GLU A 77 -18.81 -0.07 10.96
CA GLU A 77 -17.91 0.73 11.79
C GLU A 77 -18.69 1.53 12.83
N THR A 78 -18.48 1.22 14.11
CA THR A 78 -19.06 1.93 15.24
C THR A 78 -18.38 3.27 15.48
N ASN A 79 -17.05 3.33 15.34
CA ASN A 79 -16.25 4.54 15.49
C ASN A 79 -15.56 4.89 14.18
N LYS A 80 -16.11 5.88 13.46
CA LYS A 80 -15.55 6.36 12.20
C LYS A 80 -14.43 7.35 12.48
N THR A 81 -13.28 7.13 11.87
CA THR A 81 -12.21 8.13 11.89
C THR A 81 -12.57 9.25 10.91
N GLU A 82 -12.87 10.44 11.43
CA GLU A 82 -13.11 11.62 10.59
C GLU A 82 -11.80 12.11 9.97
N ARG A 83 -11.69 12.02 8.65
CA ARG A 83 -10.51 12.42 7.87
C ARG A 83 -10.75 13.63 6.99
N LEU A 84 -11.99 13.96 6.76
CA LEU A 84 -12.44 15.06 5.92
C LEU A 84 -13.20 16.09 6.76
N GLY A 85 -12.97 17.38 6.48
CA GLY A 85 -13.82 18.43 6.99
C GLY A 85 -15.22 18.39 6.37
N LEU A 86 -16.23 18.97 7.04
CA LEU A 86 -17.62 18.93 6.58
C LEU A 86 -17.81 19.47 5.15
N THR A 87 -17.12 20.54 4.79
CA THR A 87 -17.18 21.13 3.44
C THR A 87 -16.58 20.23 2.39
N GLU A 88 -15.45 19.59 2.69
CA GLU A 88 -14.75 18.64 1.81
C GLU A 88 -15.61 17.40 1.57
N ARG A 89 -16.19 16.87 2.65
CA ARG A 89 -17.09 15.71 2.59
C ARG A 89 -18.29 15.99 1.71
N LYS A 90 -19.02 17.09 1.96
CA LYS A 90 -20.19 17.50 1.14
C LYS A 90 -19.82 17.69 -0.33
N PHE A 91 -18.63 18.27 -0.61
CA PHE A 91 -18.17 18.42 -1.99
C PHE A 91 -17.97 17.04 -2.66
N ILE A 92 -17.28 16.11 -2.00
CA ILE A 92 -17.03 14.78 -2.56
C ILE A 92 -18.34 14.01 -2.73
N GLU A 93 -19.22 14.01 -1.73
CA GLU A 93 -20.54 13.37 -1.80
C GLU A 93 -21.36 13.88 -3.01
N ARG A 94 -21.37 15.19 -3.23
CA ARG A 94 -22.08 15.80 -4.36
C ARG A 94 -21.47 15.47 -5.72
N ASN A 95 -20.15 15.35 -5.79
CA ASN A 95 -19.41 15.22 -7.05
C ASN A 95 -18.80 13.82 -7.26
N ILE A 96 -19.14 12.84 -6.45
CA ILE A 96 -18.49 11.51 -6.48
C ILE A 96 -18.57 10.85 -7.87
N ARG A 97 -19.69 11.02 -8.59
CA ARG A 97 -19.85 10.49 -9.96
C ARG A 97 -18.90 11.15 -10.94
N VAL A 98 -18.72 12.46 -10.86
CA VAL A 98 -17.81 13.24 -11.73
C VAL A 98 -16.37 12.87 -11.43
N ILE A 99 -16.01 12.75 -10.14
CA ILE A 99 -14.68 12.31 -9.70
C ILE A 99 -14.38 10.90 -10.22
N PHE A 100 -15.36 9.98 -10.10
CA PHE A 100 -15.24 8.62 -10.60
C PHE A 100 -14.99 8.61 -12.12
N LEU A 101 -15.82 9.29 -12.89
CA LEU A 101 -15.69 9.36 -14.34
C LEU A 101 -14.34 9.95 -14.75
N PHE A 102 -13.94 11.06 -14.14
CA PHE A 102 -12.64 11.68 -14.44
C PHE A 102 -11.48 10.71 -14.18
N ARG A 103 -11.47 10.04 -13.03
CA ARG A 103 -10.45 9.06 -12.66
C ARG A 103 -10.47 7.81 -13.56
N PHE A 104 -11.66 7.37 -13.95
CA PHE A 104 -11.83 6.28 -14.88
C PHE A 104 -11.26 6.63 -16.26
N PHE A 105 -11.58 7.82 -16.79
CA PHE A 105 -10.99 8.31 -18.04
C PHE A 105 -9.47 8.45 -17.93
N THR A 106 -8.95 8.95 -16.81
CA THR A 106 -7.50 8.99 -16.57
C THR A 106 -6.89 7.59 -16.65
N SER A 107 -7.55 6.57 -16.10
CA SER A 107 -7.09 5.17 -16.18
C SER A 107 -7.09 4.66 -17.62
N ILE A 108 -8.11 5.01 -18.42
CA ILE A 108 -8.16 4.68 -19.85
C ILE A 108 -6.99 5.34 -20.59
N LEU A 109 -6.76 6.64 -20.39
CA LEU A 109 -5.65 7.34 -21.04
C LEU A 109 -4.29 6.72 -20.69
N ILE A 110 -4.07 6.38 -19.42
CA ILE A 110 -2.83 5.69 -18.99
C ILE A 110 -2.72 4.33 -19.70
N SER A 111 -3.77 3.52 -19.70
CA SER A 111 -3.73 2.17 -20.26
C SER A 111 -3.49 2.15 -21.78
N PHE A 112 -4.12 3.08 -22.53
CA PHE A 112 -4.05 3.10 -23.99
C PHE A 112 -2.83 3.84 -24.53
N PHE A 113 -2.51 5.02 -23.96
CA PHE A 113 -1.52 5.93 -24.55
C PHE A 113 -0.16 5.91 -23.85
N VAL A 114 -0.10 5.48 -22.58
CA VAL A 114 1.17 5.45 -21.84
C VAL A 114 1.71 4.03 -21.72
N LEU A 115 0.84 3.08 -21.40
CA LEU A 115 1.24 1.68 -21.24
C LEU A 115 1.13 0.88 -22.52
N GLU A 116 0.34 1.36 -23.48
CA GLU A 116 0.01 0.66 -24.74
C GLU A 116 -0.60 -0.74 -24.50
N MET A 117 -1.26 -0.90 -23.35
CA MET A 117 -1.87 -2.15 -22.89
C MET A 117 -3.34 -1.93 -22.50
N PRO A 118 -4.27 -1.89 -23.46
CA PRO A 118 -5.69 -1.60 -23.17
C PRO A 118 -6.33 -2.51 -22.14
N TRP A 119 -5.92 -3.79 -22.12
CA TRP A 119 -6.47 -4.79 -21.18
C TRP A 119 -6.14 -4.48 -19.71
N VAL A 120 -5.13 -3.66 -19.43
CA VAL A 120 -4.74 -3.28 -18.07
C VAL A 120 -5.85 -2.50 -17.35
N ILE A 121 -6.81 -1.93 -18.09
CA ILE A 121 -8.01 -1.31 -17.50
C ILE A 121 -8.80 -2.28 -16.62
N LEU A 122 -8.69 -3.60 -16.83
CA LEU A 122 -9.31 -4.62 -15.98
C LEU A 122 -8.81 -4.52 -14.53
N VAL A 123 -7.57 -4.09 -14.32
CA VAL A 123 -7.00 -3.88 -12.98
C VAL A 123 -7.81 -2.84 -12.21
N PHE A 124 -8.26 -1.77 -12.88
CA PHE A 124 -9.13 -0.77 -12.27
C PHE A 124 -10.40 -1.42 -11.72
N PHE A 125 -11.07 -2.24 -12.50
CA PHE A 125 -12.31 -2.90 -12.09
C PHE A 125 -12.07 -3.93 -10.98
N ILE A 126 -11.01 -4.73 -11.05
CA ILE A 126 -10.67 -5.72 -10.03
C ILE A 126 -10.44 -5.03 -8.68
N ILE A 127 -9.64 -3.97 -8.65
CA ILE A 127 -9.34 -3.25 -7.39
C ILE A 127 -10.59 -2.52 -6.88
N TYR A 128 -11.37 -1.92 -7.77
CA TYR A 128 -12.62 -1.28 -7.39
C TYR A 128 -13.61 -2.29 -6.79
N LEU A 129 -13.76 -3.47 -7.40
CA LEU A 129 -14.57 -4.56 -6.89
C LEU A 129 -14.10 -5.06 -5.52
N LEU A 130 -12.78 -5.22 -5.32
CA LEU A 130 -12.21 -5.58 -4.02
C LEU A 130 -12.59 -4.56 -2.94
N HIS A 131 -12.63 -3.26 -3.26
CA HIS A 131 -13.09 -2.23 -2.33
C HIS A 131 -14.58 -2.32 -2.01
N ILE A 132 -15.43 -2.62 -3.01
CA ILE A 132 -16.85 -2.84 -2.77
C ILE A 132 -17.04 -4.03 -1.84
N ILE A 133 -16.39 -5.15 -2.11
CA ILE A 133 -16.44 -6.36 -1.27
C ILE A 133 -15.93 -6.03 0.15
N TYR A 134 -14.77 -5.36 0.26
CA TYR A 134 -14.21 -4.94 1.55
C TYR A 134 -15.20 -4.16 2.40
N ASN A 135 -15.95 -3.24 1.80
CA ASN A 135 -16.94 -2.43 2.52
C ASN A 135 -18.25 -3.19 2.82
N SER A 136 -18.52 -4.30 2.13
CA SER A 136 -19.75 -5.08 2.24
C SER A 136 -19.66 -6.25 3.22
N VAL A 137 -18.44 -6.75 3.49
CA VAL A 137 -18.23 -7.92 4.37
C VAL A 137 -18.14 -7.53 5.84
N PRO A 138 -18.45 -8.46 6.77
CA PRO A 138 -18.21 -8.27 8.21
C PRO A 138 -16.74 -7.96 8.51
N ILE A 139 -16.50 -7.20 9.58
CA ILE A 139 -15.18 -6.65 9.94
C ILE A 139 -14.09 -7.73 10.02
N ARG A 140 -14.40 -8.91 10.56
CA ARG A 140 -13.44 -10.02 10.71
C ARG A 140 -12.83 -10.48 9.38
N PHE A 141 -13.59 -10.42 8.28
CA PHE A 141 -13.11 -10.82 6.96
C PHE A 141 -12.34 -9.70 6.24
N ARG A 142 -12.48 -8.45 6.71
CA ARG A 142 -11.81 -7.30 6.09
C ARG A 142 -10.31 -7.37 6.21
N LEU A 143 -9.75 -8.06 7.22
CA LEU A 143 -8.31 -8.17 7.34
C LEU A 143 -7.69 -8.92 6.15
N LEU A 144 -8.32 -10.04 5.72
CA LEU A 144 -7.86 -10.77 4.53
C LEU A 144 -7.96 -9.91 3.27
N LEU A 145 -9.09 -9.23 3.06
CA LEU A 145 -9.26 -8.35 1.91
C LEU A 145 -8.27 -7.17 1.95
N HIS A 146 -8.01 -6.63 3.16
CA HIS A 146 -6.99 -5.59 3.33
C HIS A 146 -5.60 -6.10 2.93
N PHE A 147 -5.23 -7.30 3.38
CA PHE A 147 -3.98 -7.95 2.98
C PHE A 147 -3.87 -8.09 1.45
N LEU A 148 -4.90 -8.63 0.80
CA LEU A 148 -4.94 -8.77 -0.66
C LEU A 148 -4.82 -7.41 -1.38
N MET A 149 -5.55 -6.41 -0.92
CA MET A 149 -5.49 -5.06 -1.48
C MET A 149 -4.09 -4.44 -1.30
N VAL A 150 -3.47 -4.58 -0.13
CA VAL A 150 -2.12 -4.04 0.11
C VAL A 150 -1.09 -4.79 -0.75
N THR A 151 -1.19 -6.12 -0.85
CA THR A 151 -0.33 -6.92 -1.75
C THR A 151 -0.47 -6.48 -3.20
N SER A 152 -1.69 -6.27 -3.67
CA SER A 152 -1.96 -5.81 -5.02
C SER A 152 -1.25 -4.48 -5.34
N ARG A 153 -1.18 -3.55 -4.42
CA ARG A 153 -0.46 -2.28 -4.62
C ARG A 153 1.02 -2.47 -4.90
N TYR A 154 1.65 -3.41 -4.20
CA TYR A 154 3.10 -3.64 -4.35
C TYR A 154 3.43 -4.52 -5.55
N TYR A 155 2.60 -5.52 -5.82
CA TYR A 155 2.92 -6.53 -6.82
C TYR A 155 2.39 -6.21 -8.22
N ILE A 156 1.16 -5.68 -8.36
CA ILE A 156 0.56 -5.45 -9.68
C ILE A 156 1.40 -4.52 -10.57
N PRO A 157 1.99 -3.40 -10.10
CA PRO A 157 2.82 -2.57 -10.97
C PRO A 157 3.99 -3.35 -11.59
N LEU A 158 4.65 -4.23 -10.83
CA LEU A 158 5.75 -5.06 -11.32
C LEU A 158 5.25 -6.17 -12.24
N LEU A 159 4.14 -6.83 -11.87
CA LEU A 159 3.49 -7.86 -12.68
C LEU A 159 3.13 -7.35 -14.08
N LEU A 160 2.63 -6.13 -14.19
CA LEU A 160 2.18 -5.56 -15.46
C LEU A 160 3.34 -5.19 -16.38
N VAL A 161 4.48 -4.82 -15.84
CA VAL A 161 5.65 -4.41 -16.62
C VAL A 161 6.57 -5.59 -16.94
N PHE A 162 6.82 -6.46 -15.95
CA PHE A 162 7.84 -7.51 -16.05
C PHE A 162 7.27 -8.93 -16.12
N GLY A 163 5.94 -9.08 -16.00
CA GLY A 163 5.31 -10.40 -16.00
C GLY A 163 5.24 -11.05 -14.60
N PHE A 164 4.72 -12.28 -14.58
CA PHE A 164 4.53 -13.02 -13.34
C PHE A 164 5.84 -13.59 -12.80
N SER A 165 6.15 -13.31 -11.55
CA SER A 165 7.21 -13.96 -10.78
C SER A 165 6.68 -14.30 -9.38
N SER A 166 6.65 -15.59 -9.05
CA SER A 166 6.24 -16.07 -7.72
C SER A 166 7.19 -15.60 -6.63
N GLU A 167 8.47 -15.51 -6.95
CA GLU A 167 9.52 -15.04 -6.05
C GLU A 167 9.31 -13.56 -5.70
N VAL A 168 9.15 -12.70 -6.70
CA VAL A 168 8.89 -11.27 -6.47
C VAL A 168 7.55 -11.08 -5.75
N MET A 169 6.53 -11.87 -6.06
CA MET A 169 5.27 -11.83 -5.33
C MET A 169 5.48 -12.13 -3.84
N LEU A 170 6.25 -13.16 -3.51
CA LEU A 170 6.60 -13.48 -2.11
C LEU A 170 7.35 -12.32 -1.44
N TYR A 171 8.34 -11.76 -2.11
CA TYR A 171 9.10 -10.62 -1.60
C TYR A 171 8.21 -9.41 -1.35
N MET A 172 7.32 -9.07 -2.28
CA MET A 172 6.37 -7.98 -2.10
C MET A 172 5.40 -8.20 -0.93
N ILE A 173 4.97 -9.44 -0.69
CA ILE A 173 4.15 -9.81 0.47
C ILE A 173 4.91 -9.58 1.78
N LEU A 174 6.16 -10.03 1.84
CA LEU A 174 6.99 -9.96 3.06
C LEU A 174 7.44 -8.54 3.39
N ILE A 175 7.65 -7.66 2.40
CA ILE A 175 8.16 -6.31 2.63
C ILE A 175 7.24 -5.46 3.52
N PHE A 176 5.94 -5.44 3.22
CA PHE A 176 5.01 -4.59 3.94
C PHE A 176 3.63 -5.21 4.16
N PRO A 177 2.96 -5.86 3.19
CA PRO A 177 1.59 -6.37 3.36
C PRO A 177 1.42 -7.30 4.55
N LEU A 178 2.31 -8.28 4.72
CA LEU A 178 2.24 -9.23 5.82
C LEU A 178 2.37 -8.53 7.18
N HIS A 179 3.41 -7.73 7.33
CA HIS A 179 3.65 -6.99 8.57
C HIS A 179 2.48 -6.04 8.90
N ASN A 180 2.00 -5.28 7.91
CA ASN A 180 0.87 -4.37 8.09
C ASN A 180 -0.41 -5.12 8.50
N SER A 181 -0.60 -6.33 8.02
CA SER A 181 -1.76 -7.16 8.42
C SER A 181 -1.61 -7.71 9.83
N ILE A 182 -0.40 -8.12 10.24
CA ILE A 182 -0.10 -8.55 11.62
C ILE A 182 -0.36 -7.40 12.62
N GLU A 183 0.08 -6.19 12.30
CA GLU A 183 -0.20 -5.02 13.15
C GLU A 183 -1.70 -4.77 13.31
N ARG A 184 -2.48 -4.94 12.24
CA ARG A 184 -3.92 -4.71 12.28
C ARG A 184 -4.71 -5.73 13.06
N VAL A 185 -4.20 -6.96 13.25
CA VAL A 185 -4.83 -7.96 14.13
C VAL A 185 -5.03 -7.42 15.55
N ARG A 186 -4.19 -6.47 16.00
CA ARG A 186 -4.30 -5.83 17.31
C ARG A 186 -5.42 -4.80 17.41
N GLU A 187 -5.91 -4.28 16.28
CA GLU A 187 -6.95 -3.27 16.29
C GLU A 187 -8.28 -3.90 16.77
N ASP A 188 -8.89 -3.34 17.81
CA ASP A 188 -10.12 -3.86 18.44
C ASP A 188 -11.28 -4.04 17.44
N LYS A 189 -11.30 -3.22 16.39
CA LYS A 189 -12.33 -3.31 15.36
C LYS A 189 -12.37 -4.65 14.62
N PHE A 190 -11.26 -5.42 14.57
CA PHE A 190 -11.24 -6.72 13.91
C PHE A 190 -11.72 -7.87 14.78
N GLN A 191 -11.99 -7.62 16.07
CA GLN A 191 -12.64 -8.55 17.01
C GLN A 191 -11.91 -9.90 17.16
N PHE A 192 -10.60 -9.95 17.02
CA PHE A 192 -9.83 -11.15 17.33
C PHE A 192 -9.75 -11.39 18.84
N SER A 193 -9.62 -12.66 19.23
CA SER A 193 -9.48 -13.03 20.66
C SER A 193 -8.25 -12.35 21.28
N SER A 194 -8.32 -12.11 22.59
CA SER A 194 -7.21 -11.51 23.34
C SER A 194 -5.92 -12.31 23.20
N VAL A 195 -6.01 -13.64 23.12
CA VAL A 195 -4.87 -14.53 22.90
C VAL A 195 -4.17 -14.21 21.58
N ILE A 196 -4.91 -14.11 20.47
CA ILE A 196 -4.36 -13.79 19.16
C ILE A 196 -3.78 -12.37 19.16
N ARG A 197 -4.46 -11.41 19.78
CA ARG A 197 -3.99 -10.03 19.87
C ARG A 197 -2.69 -9.89 20.68
N ASN A 198 -2.52 -10.68 21.72
CA ASN A 198 -1.31 -10.70 22.53
C ASN A 198 -0.14 -11.42 21.82
N PHE A 199 -0.43 -12.40 20.96
CA PHE A 199 0.59 -13.06 20.12
C PHE A 199 1.12 -12.14 19.02
N SER A 200 0.37 -11.13 18.60
CA SER A 200 0.90 -10.08 17.73
C SER A 200 1.86 -9.20 18.55
N LEU A 201 3.02 -9.74 18.84
CA LEU A 201 4.06 -9.31 19.78
C LEU A 201 4.62 -7.90 19.55
N PHE A 202 4.06 -7.10 18.60
CA PHE A 202 4.81 -5.95 18.18
C PHE A 202 4.03 -4.66 18.37
N ASN A 203 4.52 -3.83 19.25
CA ASN A 203 4.26 -2.41 19.24
C ASN A 203 4.58 -1.87 17.82
N ALA A 204 3.73 -1.02 17.25
CA ALA A 204 3.82 -0.56 15.86
C ALA A 204 5.20 0.04 15.46
N THR A 205 6.02 0.44 16.41
CA THR A 205 7.35 0.99 16.19
C THR A 205 8.47 -0.05 16.34
N THR A 206 8.56 -0.68 17.52
CA THR A 206 9.62 -1.68 17.81
C THR A 206 9.42 -2.97 17.04
N GLY A 207 8.18 -3.40 16.84
CA GLY A 207 7.88 -4.62 16.09
C GLY A 207 8.35 -4.61 14.66
N ARG A 208 8.29 -3.43 14.00
CA ARG A 208 8.81 -3.31 12.63
C ARG A 208 10.31 -3.53 12.57
N VAL A 209 11.05 -3.05 13.56
CA VAL A 209 12.51 -3.27 13.65
C VAL A 209 12.80 -4.76 13.81
N TYR A 210 12.14 -5.45 14.74
CA TYR A 210 12.32 -6.89 14.93
C TYR A 210 11.90 -7.70 13.69
N TYR A 211 10.80 -7.33 13.06
CA TYR A 211 10.34 -7.98 11.84
C TYR A 211 11.39 -7.92 10.72
N TYR A 212 11.95 -6.74 10.45
CA TYR A 212 12.99 -6.61 9.43
C TYR A 212 14.30 -7.29 9.84
N LEU A 213 14.67 -7.29 11.12
CA LEU A 213 15.84 -8.04 11.61
C LEU A 213 15.70 -9.56 11.35
N VAL A 214 14.53 -10.13 11.65
CA VAL A 214 14.27 -11.56 11.40
C VAL A 214 14.34 -11.86 9.90
N LEU A 215 13.73 -11.05 9.06
CA LEU A 215 13.79 -11.23 7.61
C LEU A 215 15.24 -11.11 7.09
N ILE A 216 16.02 -10.14 7.57
CA ILE A 216 17.43 -9.98 7.20
C ILE A 216 18.21 -11.25 7.53
N LEU A 217 18.02 -11.82 8.73
CA LEU A 217 18.68 -13.08 9.11
C LEU A 217 18.30 -14.24 8.16
N ILE A 218 17.00 -14.38 7.85
CA ILE A 218 16.51 -15.42 6.94
C ILE A 218 17.15 -15.25 5.55
N PHE A 219 17.10 -14.05 4.97
CA PHE A 219 17.62 -13.81 3.62
C PHE A 219 19.14 -13.80 3.54
N SER A 220 19.85 -13.50 4.64
CA SER A 220 21.29 -13.72 4.74
C SER A 220 21.62 -15.21 4.62
N VAL A 221 20.91 -16.07 5.36
CA VAL A 221 21.11 -17.52 5.29
C VAL A 221 20.80 -18.03 3.89
N LEU A 222 19.71 -17.61 3.27
CA LEU A 222 19.34 -18.00 1.90
C LEU A 222 20.42 -17.59 0.89
N TYR A 223 20.98 -16.40 1.02
CA TYR A 223 22.08 -15.93 0.18
C TYR A 223 23.33 -16.84 0.33
N PHE A 224 23.73 -17.19 1.55
CA PHE A 224 24.84 -18.10 1.79
C PHE A 224 24.58 -19.52 1.30
N LEU A 225 23.30 -19.91 1.15
CA LEU A 225 22.90 -21.19 0.55
C LEU A 225 22.85 -21.15 -0.99
N GLY A 226 23.27 -20.05 -1.61
CA GLY A 226 23.37 -19.90 -3.07
C GLY A 226 22.15 -19.33 -3.76
N PHE A 227 21.17 -18.78 -3.02
CA PHE A 227 20.04 -18.05 -3.61
C PHE A 227 20.43 -16.60 -3.89
N GLU A 228 21.07 -16.32 -5.01
CA GLU A 228 21.66 -15.01 -5.35
C GLU A 228 20.63 -13.87 -5.33
N THR A 229 19.39 -14.11 -5.78
CA THR A 229 18.29 -13.14 -5.76
C THR A 229 17.98 -12.63 -4.35
N SER A 230 18.30 -13.42 -3.32
CA SER A 230 18.16 -13.05 -1.91
C SER A 230 19.00 -11.84 -1.53
N PHE A 231 20.09 -11.53 -2.25
CA PHE A 231 20.91 -10.36 -1.98
C PHE A 231 20.18 -9.04 -2.25
N THR A 232 19.45 -8.95 -3.36
CA THR A 232 18.63 -7.76 -3.68
C THR A 232 17.61 -7.50 -2.58
N TYR A 233 16.96 -8.56 -2.10
CA TYR A 233 15.98 -8.44 -1.03
C TYR A 233 16.60 -8.10 0.33
N PHE A 234 17.71 -8.76 0.68
CA PHE A 234 18.49 -8.49 1.90
C PHE A 234 18.92 -7.03 1.99
N SER A 235 19.47 -6.47 0.90
CA SER A 235 19.94 -5.09 0.88
C SER A 235 18.80 -4.08 1.05
N LEU A 236 17.62 -4.33 0.43
CA LEU A 236 16.43 -3.50 0.64
C LEU A 236 15.90 -3.57 2.08
N LEU A 237 15.85 -4.76 2.67
CA LEU A 237 15.44 -4.93 4.07
C LEU A 237 16.39 -4.21 5.03
N THR A 238 17.69 -4.22 4.74
CA THR A 238 18.70 -3.49 5.52
C THR A 238 18.44 -1.98 5.47
N LEU A 239 18.14 -1.42 4.31
CA LEU A 239 17.73 -0.03 4.18
C LEU A 239 16.45 0.29 4.97
N PHE A 240 15.47 -0.60 4.95
CA PHE A 240 14.24 -0.43 5.74
C PHE A 240 14.49 -0.52 7.24
N LEU A 241 15.36 -1.40 7.69
CA LEU A 241 15.78 -1.49 9.08
C LEU A 241 16.39 -0.17 9.55
N PHE A 242 17.35 0.37 8.80
CA PHE A 242 17.96 1.66 9.11
C PHE A 242 16.94 2.80 9.16
N PHE A 243 16.04 2.86 8.17
CA PHE A 243 14.98 3.85 8.15
C PHE A 243 14.06 3.74 9.39
N ARG A 244 13.70 2.52 9.79
CA ARG A 244 12.84 2.29 10.96
C ARG A 244 13.54 2.55 12.28
N ALA A 245 14.81 2.18 12.39
CA ALA A 245 15.63 2.49 13.57
C ALA A 245 15.79 4.00 13.74
N PHE A 246 16.06 4.73 12.64
CA PHE A 246 16.12 6.18 12.65
C PHE A 246 14.78 6.80 13.07
N ALA A 247 13.65 6.37 12.47
CA ALA A 247 12.33 6.85 12.83
C ALA A 247 12.00 6.61 14.31
N LEU A 248 12.44 5.49 14.89
CA LEU A 248 12.23 5.13 16.27
C LEU A 248 13.03 6.03 17.23
N THR A 249 14.28 6.36 16.89
CA THR A 249 15.11 7.27 17.68
C THR A 249 14.58 8.71 17.64
N TYR A 250 14.00 9.10 16.51
CA TYR A 250 13.40 10.42 16.35
C TYR A 250 12.09 10.57 17.12
N SER A 251 11.23 9.55 17.10
CA SER A 251 9.95 9.55 17.85
C SER A 251 10.17 9.63 19.37
N LYS A 252 11.20 8.97 19.90
CA LYS A 252 11.57 9.05 21.31
C LYS A 252 12.01 10.43 21.78
N ARG A 253 12.32 11.35 20.89
CA ARG A 253 12.75 12.73 21.19
C ARG A 253 11.60 13.74 21.30
N GLY A 254 10.37 13.30 21.38
CA GLY A 254 9.22 14.15 21.73
C GLY A 254 8.51 14.81 20.57
N TYR A 255 8.57 14.24 19.38
CA TYR A 255 7.75 14.65 18.23
C TYR A 255 6.60 13.65 18.03
N ASP A 256 5.76 13.48 19.05
CA ASP A 256 4.43 12.92 18.90
C ASP A 256 3.48 14.07 18.51
N ASP A 257 3.37 14.35 17.22
CA ASP A 257 2.32 15.17 16.61
C ASP A 257 1.22 14.29 15.99
#